data_d7ff8fa478166fa765e7137d16fca74f
#
_entry.id   d7ff8fa478166fa765e7137d16fca74f
#
_cell.length_a   1.000
_cell.length_b   1.000
_cell.length_c   1.000
_cell.angle_alpha   90.00
_cell.angle_beta   90.00
_cell.angle_gamma   90.00
#
_symmetry.space_group_name_H-M   'P 1'
#
loop_
_entity.id
_entity.type
_entity.pdbx_description
1 polymer ?
#
loop_
_entity_poly.entity_id
_entity_poly.type
_entity_poly.pdbx_seq_one_letter_code
_entity_poly.pdbx_strand_id
1 'polypeptide(L)'
;MPPRAPKGVGHLRGDKTFQQNAHTELYNATQRRNLHKATHTIRDKRKAVIEEIDDWEDLRVAGSGIKRDVMARMPELLEQFEQSVTARGGHVHWARDAKEAGEIVTKLVQDTGETHVVKIKSMATMEIGLNDQLKQAGISARETDLAELIVQLGHDTPSHILVPAIHRNRAEIRDIFIKEMPHTDDSLSSEPAELAEASRSFLRQQFMVAKTAISGANFGVAETGTVAIVESEGNGRMCLTLPETLISVMGIEKLLPTFEDLEVFLQLLPRSSTGERMNPYTSLWSGVTEGDGPENYHIVLIDNGRTAALANEIGREALKCIRCSACLNVCPVYERAGGHAYGSTYPGPIGAILTPQLTGIDSAHDPNASLPYASSLCGACYEACPVRIDIPSALLELRHQKIEAHKPKIEGVLMGAVGLAFGNWRLWNAATSLVFAGRMLGGFNHKITHLPSFLAGWTDMRDTAVPPKKSFRQWFDTDGAQDLLAQARREGIPGHTRPDPSTAVVKDAEHLNDGPTPENGSKGADTK
;
A
#
# COMPACT_ATOMS: atom_id res chain seq x y z
N MET A 1 -7.59 24.60 -3.94
CA MET A 1 -7.00 23.34 -3.45
C MET A 1 -5.69 23.11 -4.20
N PRO A 2 -4.66 22.59 -3.56
CA PRO A 2 -3.42 22.27 -4.25
C PRO A 2 -3.67 21.26 -5.37
N PRO A 3 -2.84 21.27 -6.43
CA PRO A 3 -3.03 20.40 -7.59
C PRO A 3 -2.88 18.93 -7.22
N ARG A 4 -3.67 18.08 -7.84
CA ARG A 4 -3.57 16.62 -7.74
C ARG A 4 -2.77 16.07 -8.91
N ALA A 5 -2.33 14.81 -8.81
CA ALA A 5 -1.63 14.13 -9.89
C ALA A 5 -2.46 14.21 -11.19
N PRO A 6 -1.86 14.64 -12.31
CA PRO A 6 -2.56 14.85 -13.57
C PRO A 6 -3.06 13.55 -14.17
N LYS A 7 -4.07 13.65 -15.05
CA LYS A 7 -4.55 12.51 -15.83
C LYS A 7 -3.66 12.28 -17.05
N GLY A 8 -3.51 11.00 -17.42
CA GLY A 8 -2.84 10.61 -18.67
C GLY A 8 -1.32 10.66 -18.62
N VAL A 9 -0.72 10.90 -17.46
CA VAL A 9 0.73 10.82 -17.25
C VAL A 9 1.01 9.93 -16.03
N GLY A 10 1.95 9.00 -16.18
CA GLY A 10 2.30 8.05 -15.12
C GLY A 10 1.27 6.93 -14.93
N HIS A 11 1.48 6.14 -13.89
CA HIS A 11 0.74 4.88 -13.66
C HIS A 11 -0.11 4.90 -12.39
N LEU A 12 -0.58 6.06 -11.93
CA LEU A 12 -1.50 6.15 -10.79
C LEU A 12 -2.96 5.84 -11.15
N ARG A 13 -3.33 5.95 -12.43
CA ARG A 13 -4.71 5.68 -12.89
C ARG A 13 -4.71 4.59 -13.92
N GLY A 14 -5.46 3.52 -13.65
CA GLY A 14 -5.80 2.49 -14.63
C GLY A 14 -7.03 2.86 -15.46
N ASP A 15 -7.30 2.04 -16.49
CA ASP A 15 -8.44 2.22 -17.38
C ASP A 15 -9.73 1.56 -16.85
N LYS A 16 -9.59 0.60 -15.93
CA LYS A 16 -10.68 -0.23 -15.41
C LYS A 16 -10.78 -0.13 -13.89
N THR A 17 -11.97 -0.31 -13.37
CA THR A 17 -12.22 -0.39 -11.93
C THR A 17 -11.57 -1.64 -11.31
N PHE A 18 -11.34 -1.61 -9.99
CA PHE A 18 -10.83 -2.78 -9.26
C PHE A 18 -11.67 -4.04 -9.51
N GLN A 19 -13.00 -3.92 -9.50
CA GLN A 19 -13.90 -5.06 -9.72
C GLN A 19 -13.72 -5.67 -11.11
N GLN A 20 -13.58 -4.84 -12.15
CA GLN A 20 -13.38 -5.31 -13.52
C GLN A 20 -12.04 -6.04 -13.69
N ASN A 21 -10.96 -5.48 -13.13
CA ASN A 21 -9.65 -6.14 -13.14
C ASN A 21 -9.65 -7.41 -12.29
N ALA A 22 -10.21 -7.36 -11.07
CA ALA A 22 -10.27 -8.50 -10.18
C ALA A 22 -11.04 -9.67 -10.79
N HIS A 23 -12.11 -9.41 -11.56
CA HIS A 23 -12.84 -10.46 -12.27
C HIS A 23 -11.92 -11.26 -13.20
N THR A 24 -11.01 -10.61 -13.91
CA THR A 24 -10.01 -11.28 -14.77
C THR A 24 -8.97 -12.03 -13.93
N GLU A 25 -8.39 -11.38 -12.94
CA GLU A 25 -7.29 -11.93 -12.14
C GLU A 25 -7.70 -13.14 -11.29
N LEU A 26 -8.95 -13.21 -10.87
CA LEU A 26 -9.48 -14.33 -10.08
C LEU A 26 -9.49 -15.67 -10.83
N TYR A 27 -9.41 -15.68 -12.15
CA TYR A 27 -9.27 -16.91 -12.94
C TYR A 27 -7.82 -17.41 -13.05
N ASN A 28 -6.82 -16.59 -12.73
CA ASN A 28 -5.41 -16.97 -12.76
C ASN A 28 -5.03 -17.84 -11.53
N ALA A 29 -5.22 -19.15 -11.64
CA ALA A 29 -4.93 -20.10 -10.56
C ALA A 29 -3.44 -20.17 -10.21
N THR A 30 -2.54 -19.96 -11.17
CA THR A 30 -1.09 -19.96 -10.97
C THR A 30 -0.68 -18.76 -10.13
N GLN A 31 -1.09 -17.57 -10.50
CA GLN A 31 -0.86 -16.35 -9.73
C GLN A 31 -1.36 -16.48 -8.28
N ARG A 32 -2.56 -17.00 -8.07
CA ARG A 32 -3.10 -17.18 -6.71
C ARG A 32 -2.26 -18.12 -5.85
N ARG A 33 -1.75 -19.22 -6.42
CA ARG A 33 -0.85 -20.13 -5.69
C ARG A 33 0.48 -19.46 -5.36
N ASN A 34 1.04 -18.71 -6.31
CA ASN A 34 2.30 -17.99 -6.10
C ASN A 34 2.16 -16.93 -5.02
N LEU A 35 1.12 -16.09 -5.09
CA LEU A 35 0.81 -15.08 -4.09
C LEU A 35 0.60 -15.67 -2.70
N HIS A 36 -0.24 -16.70 -2.59
CA HIS A 36 -0.49 -17.38 -1.32
C HIS A 36 0.81 -17.87 -0.68
N LYS A 37 1.63 -18.62 -1.43
CA LYS A 37 2.91 -19.13 -0.93
C LYS A 37 3.84 -18.01 -0.49
N ALA A 38 4.02 -16.99 -1.31
CA ALA A 38 4.98 -15.92 -1.05
C ALA A 38 4.54 -15.04 0.13
N THR A 39 3.27 -14.62 0.18
CA THR A 39 2.76 -13.78 1.28
C THR A 39 2.81 -14.50 2.63
N HIS A 40 2.48 -15.80 2.67
CA HIS A 40 2.60 -16.60 3.89
C HIS A 40 4.05 -16.73 4.34
N THR A 41 4.98 -17.05 3.42
CA THR A 41 6.41 -17.13 3.74
C THR A 41 6.94 -15.82 4.33
N ILE A 42 6.57 -14.68 3.75
CA ILE A 42 6.99 -13.36 4.25
C ILE A 42 6.37 -13.05 5.61
N ARG A 43 5.08 -13.39 5.81
CA ARG A 43 4.41 -13.23 7.11
C ARG A 43 5.10 -14.00 8.23
N ASP A 44 5.46 -15.26 7.96
CA ASP A 44 6.10 -16.13 8.96
C ASP A 44 7.49 -15.61 9.33
N LYS A 45 8.29 -15.21 8.34
CA LYS A 45 9.58 -14.55 8.56
C LYS A 45 9.44 -13.27 9.36
N ARG A 46 8.48 -12.39 8.97
CA ARG A 46 8.22 -11.14 9.67
C ARG A 46 7.86 -11.39 11.14
N LYS A 47 6.97 -12.34 11.40
CA LYS A 47 6.58 -12.70 12.76
C LYS A 47 7.80 -13.09 13.60
N ALA A 48 8.66 -13.96 13.09
CA ALA A 48 9.85 -14.42 13.80
C ALA A 48 10.79 -13.26 14.18
N VAL A 49 11.11 -12.35 13.25
CA VAL A 49 12.05 -11.23 13.53
C VAL A 49 11.45 -10.11 14.37
N ILE A 50 10.13 -10.01 14.45
CA ILE A 50 9.44 -9.07 15.33
C ILE A 50 9.41 -9.60 16.76
N GLU A 51 9.15 -10.89 16.95
CA GLU A 51 9.13 -11.53 18.26
C GLU A 51 10.52 -11.54 18.96
N GLU A 52 11.59 -11.21 18.25
CA GLU A 52 12.93 -11.04 18.80
C GLU A 52 13.14 -9.69 19.54
N ILE A 53 12.22 -8.74 19.38
CA ILE A 53 12.34 -7.37 19.90
C ILE A 53 11.21 -7.11 20.89
N ASP A 54 11.55 -6.87 22.14
CA ASP A 54 10.57 -6.60 23.21
C ASP A 54 9.87 -5.25 23.05
N ASP A 55 10.52 -4.26 22.42
CA ASP A 55 10.06 -2.88 22.23
C ASP A 55 9.49 -2.60 20.83
N TRP A 56 9.07 -3.63 20.10
CA TRP A 56 8.54 -3.47 18.73
C TRP A 56 7.41 -2.44 18.63
N GLU A 57 6.50 -2.43 19.60
CA GLU A 57 5.38 -1.50 19.58
C GLU A 57 5.85 -0.05 19.85
N ASP A 58 6.83 0.15 20.70
CA ASP A 58 7.43 1.47 20.95
C ASP A 58 8.15 2.00 19.72
N LEU A 59 8.85 1.14 18.97
CA LEU A 59 9.43 1.51 17.66
C LEU A 59 8.36 1.92 16.65
N ARG A 60 7.22 1.23 16.61
CA ARG A 60 6.08 1.62 15.75
C ARG A 60 5.50 2.98 16.14
N VAL A 61 5.39 3.26 17.44
CA VAL A 61 4.94 4.55 17.96
C VAL A 61 5.94 5.64 17.59
N ALA A 62 7.24 5.42 17.76
CA ALA A 62 8.30 6.34 17.37
C ALA A 62 8.25 6.64 15.87
N GLY A 63 8.23 5.61 15.01
CA GLY A 63 8.16 5.79 13.57
C GLY A 63 6.89 6.54 13.11
N SER A 64 5.74 6.27 13.76
CA SER A 64 4.51 7.03 13.50
C SER A 64 4.63 8.49 13.93
N GLY A 65 5.26 8.75 15.08
CA GLY A 65 5.51 10.09 15.62
C GLY A 65 6.40 10.92 14.71
N ILE A 66 7.56 10.37 14.30
CA ILE A 66 8.49 11.01 13.36
C ILE A 66 7.78 11.37 12.05
N LYS A 67 7.03 10.43 11.46
CA LYS A 67 6.29 10.72 10.21
C LYS A 67 5.18 11.76 10.40
N ARG A 68 4.58 11.86 11.58
CA ARG A 68 3.63 12.92 11.89
C ARG A 68 4.30 14.29 11.98
N ASP A 69 5.47 14.37 12.60
CA ASP A 69 6.28 15.59 12.65
C ASP A 69 6.69 16.04 11.24
N VAL A 70 7.16 15.11 10.40
CA VAL A 70 7.45 15.40 8.98
C VAL A 70 6.25 16.00 8.26
N MET A 71 5.05 15.44 8.45
CA MET A 71 3.84 15.99 7.80
C MET A 71 3.49 17.39 8.30
N ALA A 72 3.76 17.69 9.57
CA ALA A 72 3.50 19.00 10.17
C ALA A 72 4.51 20.07 9.77
N ARG A 73 5.78 19.68 9.58
CA ARG A 73 6.91 20.59 9.30
C ARG A 73 7.47 20.44 7.89
N MET A 74 6.72 19.86 6.98
CA MET A 74 7.21 19.51 5.64
C MET A 74 7.87 20.68 4.89
N PRO A 75 7.33 21.91 4.84
CA PRO A 75 8.00 23.01 4.15
C PRO A 75 9.38 23.33 4.72
N GLU A 76 9.50 23.44 6.04
CA GLU A 76 10.75 23.69 6.74
C GLU A 76 11.79 22.58 6.45
N LEU A 77 11.38 21.32 6.55
CA LEU A 77 12.29 20.19 6.33
C LEU A 77 12.72 20.07 4.86
N LEU A 78 11.88 20.45 3.92
CA LEU A 78 12.22 20.50 2.50
C LEU A 78 13.26 21.58 2.20
N GLU A 79 13.11 22.78 2.76
CA GLU A 79 14.08 23.87 2.63
C GLU A 79 15.43 23.46 3.27
N GLN A 80 15.40 22.87 4.46
CA GLN A 80 16.60 22.37 5.14
C GLN A 80 17.30 21.28 4.30
N PHE A 81 16.54 20.34 3.75
CA PHE A 81 17.08 19.27 2.91
C PHE A 81 17.79 19.84 1.67
N GLU A 82 17.14 20.76 0.95
CA GLU A 82 17.73 21.41 -0.23
C GLU A 82 19.02 22.14 0.12
N GLN A 83 19.05 22.91 1.23
CA GLN A 83 20.25 23.60 1.69
C GLN A 83 21.37 22.61 2.02
N SER A 84 21.06 21.53 2.72
CA SER A 84 22.03 20.50 3.14
C SER A 84 22.63 19.76 1.94
N VAL A 85 21.81 19.42 0.93
CA VAL A 85 22.25 18.79 -0.32
C VAL A 85 23.15 19.73 -1.12
N THR A 86 22.72 21.00 -1.30
CA THR A 86 23.43 21.98 -2.09
C THR A 86 24.79 22.33 -1.45
N ALA A 87 24.85 22.42 -0.14
CA ALA A 87 26.10 22.67 0.60
C ALA A 87 27.15 21.56 0.39
N ARG A 88 26.74 20.38 -0.08
CA ARG A 88 27.61 19.23 -0.37
C ARG A 88 27.77 18.94 -1.86
N GLY A 89 27.50 19.93 -2.72
CA GLY A 89 27.70 19.83 -4.18
C GLY A 89 26.61 19.09 -4.94
N GLY A 90 25.51 18.72 -4.30
CA GLY A 90 24.34 18.16 -4.98
C GLY A 90 23.40 19.25 -5.53
N HIS A 91 22.56 18.86 -6.47
CA HIS A 91 21.57 19.74 -7.12
C HIS A 91 20.15 19.24 -6.83
N VAL A 92 19.30 20.12 -6.31
CA VAL A 92 17.89 19.78 -6.05
C VAL A 92 17.00 20.38 -7.12
N HIS A 93 16.11 19.57 -7.67
CA HIS A 93 15.11 19.95 -8.68
C HIS A 93 13.73 19.69 -8.10
N TRP A 94 12.80 20.62 -8.35
CA TRP A 94 11.43 20.54 -7.89
C TRP A 94 10.50 20.21 -9.05
N ALA A 95 9.70 19.18 -8.90
CA ALA A 95 8.71 18.77 -9.89
C ALA A 95 7.30 18.75 -9.28
N ARG A 96 6.40 19.52 -9.87
CA ARG A 96 5.00 19.63 -9.44
C ARG A 96 4.20 18.37 -9.70
N ASP A 97 4.54 17.67 -10.79
CA ASP A 97 3.80 16.50 -11.24
C ASP A 97 4.68 15.50 -12.02
N ALA A 98 4.05 14.41 -12.44
CA ALA A 98 4.71 13.31 -13.16
C ALA A 98 5.34 13.76 -14.49
N LYS A 99 4.73 14.71 -15.20
CA LYS A 99 5.23 15.20 -16.48
C LYS A 99 6.50 16.02 -16.29
N GLU A 100 6.44 17.02 -15.40
CA GLU A 100 7.59 17.87 -15.09
C GLU A 100 8.77 17.07 -14.55
N ALA A 101 8.51 16.06 -13.66
CA ALA A 101 9.55 15.18 -13.17
C ALA A 101 10.23 14.38 -14.29
N GLY A 102 9.45 13.85 -15.22
CA GLY A 102 9.99 13.13 -16.38
C GLY A 102 10.77 14.03 -17.33
N GLU A 103 10.31 15.27 -17.57
CA GLU A 103 11.01 16.27 -18.39
C GLU A 103 12.37 16.63 -17.77
N ILE A 104 12.41 16.87 -16.44
CA ILE A 104 13.65 17.18 -15.71
C ILE A 104 14.63 16.01 -15.82
N VAL A 105 14.21 14.79 -15.48
CA VAL A 105 15.10 13.60 -15.53
C VAL A 105 15.58 13.36 -16.96
N THR A 106 14.69 13.43 -17.95
CA THR A 106 15.04 13.25 -19.36
C THR A 106 16.10 14.25 -19.80
N LYS A 107 15.91 15.53 -19.45
CA LYS A 107 16.89 16.56 -19.77
C LYS A 107 18.24 16.31 -19.10
N LEU A 108 18.26 15.96 -17.82
CA LEU A 108 19.50 15.65 -17.10
C LEU A 108 20.27 14.49 -17.76
N VAL A 109 19.57 13.45 -18.22
CA VAL A 109 20.23 12.35 -18.98
C VAL A 109 20.73 12.85 -20.34
N GLN A 110 19.93 13.62 -21.08
CA GLN A 110 20.36 14.17 -22.38
C GLN A 110 21.58 15.09 -22.27
N ASP A 111 21.68 15.85 -21.18
CA ASP A 111 22.81 16.76 -20.92
C ASP A 111 24.14 15.97 -20.71
N THR A 112 24.08 14.68 -20.33
CA THR A 112 25.26 13.78 -20.27
C THR A 112 25.66 13.20 -21.64
N GLY A 113 24.80 13.34 -22.66
CA GLY A 113 24.99 12.72 -23.98
C GLY A 113 24.70 11.22 -24.03
N GLU A 114 24.23 10.61 -22.92
CA GLU A 114 23.95 9.19 -22.84
C GLU A 114 22.56 8.83 -23.35
N THR A 115 22.46 7.69 -24.01
CA THR A 115 21.19 7.10 -24.47
C THR A 115 20.84 5.80 -23.74
N HIS A 116 21.70 5.39 -22.82
CA HIS A 116 21.51 4.21 -21.98
C HIS A 116 21.84 4.54 -20.53
N VAL A 117 20.90 4.23 -19.64
CA VAL A 117 21.03 4.44 -18.20
C VAL A 117 20.69 3.16 -17.43
N VAL A 118 21.33 2.94 -16.30
CA VAL A 118 20.94 1.92 -15.33
C VAL A 118 20.02 2.51 -14.28
N LYS A 119 19.08 1.71 -13.78
CA LYS A 119 18.05 2.20 -12.87
C LYS A 119 17.81 1.21 -11.73
N ILE A 120 17.78 1.75 -10.50
CA ILE A 120 17.32 1.03 -9.31
C ILE A 120 15.79 1.07 -9.29
N LYS A 121 15.18 -0.04 -8.91
CA LYS A 121 13.74 -0.08 -8.68
C LYS A 121 13.28 1.06 -7.78
N SER A 122 12.27 1.78 -8.23
CA SER A 122 11.68 2.88 -7.48
C SER A 122 10.18 3.01 -7.75
N MET A 123 9.39 3.02 -6.67
CA MET A 123 7.96 3.28 -6.76
C MET A 123 7.68 4.71 -7.26
N ALA A 124 8.54 5.68 -6.94
CA ALA A 124 8.39 7.06 -7.40
C ALA A 124 8.60 7.17 -8.92
N THR A 125 9.63 6.51 -9.46
CA THR A 125 9.88 6.52 -10.91
C THR A 125 8.80 5.75 -11.68
N MET A 126 8.25 4.67 -11.10
CA MET A 126 7.12 3.95 -11.69
C MET A 126 5.84 4.80 -11.63
N GLU A 127 5.59 5.48 -10.52
CA GLU A 127 4.43 6.37 -10.35
C GLU A 127 4.33 7.41 -11.46
N ILE A 128 5.46 8.02 -11.82
CA ILE A 128 5.52 9.03 -12.86
C ILE A 128 5.64 8.46 -14.28
N GLY A 129 5.74 7.14 -14.46
CA GLY A 129 5.91 6.50 -15.77
C GLY A 129 7.25 6.84 -16.42
N LEU A 130 8.32 6.96 -15.64
CA LEU A 130 9.60 7.47 -16.10
C LEU A 130 10.19 6.64 -17.26
N ASN A 131 10.09 5.30 -17.21
CA ASN A 131 10.62 4.45 -18.27
C ASN A 131 9.99 4.73 -19.64
N ASP A 132 8.69 5.03 -19.67
CA ASP A 132 7.98 5.36 -20.90
C ASP A 132 8.39 6.73 -21.43
N GLN A 133 8.58 7.71 -20.55
CA GLN A 133 9.02 9.05 -20.92
C GLN A 133 10.46 9.03 -21.47
N LEU A 134 11.36 8.31 -20.82
CA LEU A 134 12.74 8.12 -21.30
C LEU A 134 12.78 7.41 -22.66
N LYS A 135 11.98 6.35 -22.83
CA LYS A 135 11.86 5.62 -24.09
C LYS A 135 11.36 6.51 -25.23
N GLN A 136 10.37 7.37 -24.97
CA GLN A 136 9.89 8.36 -25.95
C GLN A 136 10.97 9.36 -26.36
N ALA A 137 11.90 9.68 -25.47
CA ALA A 137 13.06 10.53 -25.74
C ALA A 137 14.26 9.78 -26.36
N GLY A 138 14.13 8.49 -26.68
CA GLY A 138 15.20 7.68 -27.25
C GLY A 138 16.21 7.17 -26.23
N ILE A 139 15.90 7.24 -24.93
CA ILE A 139 16.77 6.78 -23.85
C ILE A 139 16.30 5.41 -23.35
N SER A 140 17.22 4.44 -23.28
CA SER A 140 16.99 3.11 -22.73
C SER A 140 17.33 3.07 -21.24
N ALA A 141 16.34 2.88 -20.38
CA ALA A 141 16.53 2.69 -18.95
C ALA A 141 16.48 1.19 -18.59
N ARG A 142 17.62 0.65 -18.10
CA ARG A 142 17.73 -0.75 -17.71
C ARG A 142 17.47 -0.91 -16.22
N GLU A 143 16.42 -1.65 -15.87
CA GLU A 143 16.17 -2.06 -14.49
C GLU A 143 17.26 -3.02 -14.01
N THR A 144 17.76 -2.82 -12.80
CA THR A 144 18.89 -3.58 -12.24
C THR A 144 18.52 -4.50 -11.08
N ASP A 145 17.33 -4.35 -10.51
CA ASP A 145 16.71 -5.27 -9.57
C ASP A 145 16.30 -6.55 -10.30
N LEU A 146 16.56 -7.73 -9.76
CA LEU A 146 16.20 -8.98 -10.42
C LEU A 146 14.71 -9.07 -10.75
N ALA A 147 13.86 -8.75 -9.79
CA ALA A 147 12.42 -8.84 -9.98
C ALA A 147 11.86 -7.81 -10.98
N GLU A 148 12.38 -6.57 -10.98
CA GLU A 148 12.02 -5.56 -11.96
C GLU A 148 12.59 -5.89 -13.35
N LEU A 149 13.79 -6.45 -13.44
CA LEU A 149 14.37 -6.92 -14.70
C LEU A 149 13.49 -8.00 -15.33
N ILE A 150 13.01 -8.97 -14.56
CA ILE A 150 12.07 -10.00 -15.03
C ILE A 150 10.80 -9.37 -15.60
N VAL A 151 10.22 -8.40 -14.89
CA VAL A 151 9.02 -7.68 -15.34
C VAL A 151 9.32 -6.89 -16.62
N GLN A 152 10.44 -6.17 -16.68
CA GLN A 152 10.84 -5.38 -17.84
C GLN A 152 11.06 -6.27 -19.08
N LEU A 153 11.83 -7.36 -18.94
CA LEU A 153 12.07 -8.30 -20.02
C LEU A 153 10.83 -9.08 -20.44
N GLY A 154 9.95 -9.36 -19.49
CA GLY A 154 8.66 -10.02 -19.75
C GLY A 154 7.60 -9.10 -20.35
N HIS A 155 7.90 -7.83 -20.60
CA HIS A 155 6.93 -6.81 -21.06
C HIS A 155 5.66 -6.77 -20.21
N ASP A 156 5.84 -6.92 -18.90
CA ASP A 156 4.79 -7.04 -17.90
C ASP A 156 4.73 -5.82 -16.96
N THR A 157 3.81 -5.83 -16.02
CA THR A 157 3.69 -4.80 -15.00
C THR A 157 3.92 -5.36 -13.60
N PRO A 158 4.54 -4.59 -12.69
CA PRO A 158 4.75 -5.03 -11.31
C PRO A 158 3.43 -5.29 -10.59
N SER A 159 3.37 -6.39 -9.82
CA SER A 159 2.17 -6.75 -9.04
C SER A 159 2.34 -6.62 -7.52
N HIS A 160 3.54 -6.30 -7.06
CA HIS A 160 3.87 -6.10 -5.64
C HIS A 160 4.89 -4.98 -5.47
N ILE A 161 4.81 -4.24 -4.36
CA ILE A 161 5.69 -3.09 -4.09
C ILE A 161 7.16 -3.52 -3.94
N LEU A 162 7.45 -4.65 -3.27
CA LEU A 162 8.82 -5.11 -3.01
C LEU A 162 9.28 -6.27 -3.90
N VAL A 163 8.36 -7.15 -4.27
CA VAL A 163 8.65 -8.33 -5.11
C VAL A 163 7.83 -8.24 -6.38
N PRO A 164 8.20 -7.38 -7.33
CA PRO A 164 7.40 -7.04 -8.51
C PRO A 164 6.92 -8.24 -9.32
N ALA A 165 7.77 -9.25 -9.49
CA ALA A 165 7.50 -10.47 -10.24
C ALA A 165 6.87 -11.61 -9.39
N ILE A 166 6.28 -11.33 -8.22
CA ILE A 166 5.72 -12.33 -7.28
C ILE A 166 4.68 -13.26 -7.93
N HIS A 167 4.07 -12.83 -9.02
CA HIS A 167 3.08 -13.58 -9.79
C HIS A 167 3.70 -14.60 -10.77
N ARG A 168 5.02 -14.52 -11.04
CA ARG A 168 5.76 -15.40 -11.94
C ARG A 168 6.38 -16.57 -11.19
N ASN A 169 6.51 -17.71 -11.87
CA ASN A 169 7.25 -18.86 -11.39
C ASN A 169 8.59 -19.00 -12.12
N ARG A 170 9.46 -19.90 -11.63
CA ARG A 170 10.83 -20.08 -12.15
C ARG A 170 10.88 -20.51 -13.62
N ALA A 171 9.94 -21.33 -14.08
CA ALA A 171 9.89 -21.77 -15.47
C ALA A 171 9.55 -20.60 -16.41
N GLU A 172 8.57 -19.78 -16.03
CA GLU A 172 8.22 -18.55 -16.77
C GLU A 172 9.40 -17.57 -16.82
N ILE A 173 10.15 -17.44 -15.71
CA ILE A 173 11.36 -16.57 -15.65
C ILE A 173 12.45 -17.10 -16.58
N ARG A 174 12.70 -18.41 -16.58
CA ARG A 174 13.64 -19.06 -17.50
C ARG A 174 13.30 -18.75 -18.95
N ASP A 175 12.04 -18.94 -19.33
CA ASP A 175 11.60 -18.72 -20.70
C ASP A 175 11.74 -17.24 -21.13
N ILE A 176 11.49 -16.29 -20.21
CA ILE A 176 11.73 -14.87 -20.44
C ILE A 176 13.24 -14.62 -20.68
N PHE A 177 14.10 -15.18 -19.86
CA PHE A 177 15.56 -14.98 -19.98
C PHE A 177 16.13 -15.55 -21.28
N ILE A 178 15.72 -16.75 -21.66
CA ILE A 178 16.14 -17.36 -22.94
C ILE A 178 15.73 -16.49 -24.14
N LYS A 179 14.54 -15.93 -24.08
CA LYS A 179 14.01 -15.10 -25.16
C LYS A 179 14.63 -13.72 -25.27
N GLU A 180 14.89 -13.06 -24.13
CA GLU A 180 15.17 -11.63 -24.08
C GLU A 180 16.61 -11.27 -23.68
N MET A 181 17.38 -12.21 -23.09
CA MET A 181 18.77 -11.96 -22.71
C MET A 181 19.74 -12.47 -23.77
N PRO A 182 20.68 -11.62 -24.24
CA PRO A 182 21.79 -12.09 -25.07
C PRO A 182 22.60 -13.15 -24.32
N HIS A 183 23.11 -14.14 -25.07
CA HIS A 183 23.99 -15.21 -24.57
C HIS A 183 23.31 -16.20 -23.61
N THR A 184 21.99 -16.23 -23.53
CA THR A 184 21.24 -17.32 -22.90
C THR A 184 20.63 -18.21 -23.98
N ASP A 185 20.55 -19.50 -23.73
CA ASP A 185 19.98 -20.50 -24.62
C ASP A 185 19.16 -21.55 -23.86
N ASP A 186 18.72 -22.58 -24.57
CA ASP A 186 17.88 -23.64 -24.01
C ASP A 186 18.59 -24.47 -22.91
N SER A 187 19.90 -24.34 -22.74
CA SER A 187 20.67 -25.02 -21.69
C SER A 187 20.42 -24.41 -20.29
N LEU A 188 19.92 -23.15 -20.22
CA LEU A 188 19.58 -22.50 -18.96
C LEU A 188 18.47 -23.31 -18.27
N SER A 189 18.72 -23.74 -17.03
CA SER A 189 17.70 -24.43 -16.24
C SER A 189 16.82 -23.46 -15.42
N SER A 190 15.78 -23.97 -14.78
CA SER A 190 14.94 -23.19 -13.85
C SER A 190 15.47 -23.21 -12.41
N GLU A 191 16.71 -23.65 -12.19
CA GLU A 191 17.33 -23.59 -10.87
C GLU A 191 17.65 -22.15 -10.47
N PRO A 192 17.32 -21.72 -9.24
CA PRO A 192 17.48 -20.33 -8.80
C PRO A 192 18.89 -19.79 -8.96
N ALA A 193 19.91 -20.61 -8.71
CA ALA A 193 21.30 -20.20 -8.80
C ALA A 193 21.71 -19.89 -10.25
N GLU A 194 21.25 -20.68 -11.21
CA GLU A 194 21.53 -20.46 -12.63
C GLU A 194 20.81 -19.24 -13.19
N LEU A 195 19.54 -19.05 -12.81
CA LEU A 195 18.77 -17.85 -13.17
C LEU A 195 19.41 -16.57 -12.59
N ALA A 196 19.84 -16.62 -11.34
CA ALA A 196 20.53 -15.51 -10.69
C ALA A 196 21.87 -15.19 -11.37
N GLU A 197 22.64 -16.23 -11.74
CA GLU A 197 23.92 -16.05 -12.44
C GLU A 197 23.74 -15.47 -13.85
N ALA A 198 22.74 -15.92 -14.59
CA ALA A 198 22.40 -15.35 -15.91
C ALA A 198 22.10 -13.85 -15.80
N SER A 199 21.25 -13.48 -14.84
CA SER A 199 20.93 -12.07 -14.54
C SER A 199 22.18 -11.28 -14.11
N ARG A 200 22.99 -11.83 -13.20
CA ARG A 200 24.23 -11.20 -12.73
C ARG A 200 25.19 -10.90 -13.88
N SER A 201 25.42 -11.88 -14.74
CA SER A 201 26.31 -11.75 -15.89
C SER A 201 25.80 -10.72 -16.89
N PHE A 202 24.51 -10.70 -17.16
CA PHE A 202 23.84 -9.70 -18.00
C PHE A 202 23.98 -8.29 -17.42
N LEU A 203 23.62 -8.10 -16.15
CA LEU A 203 23.64 -6.79 -15.50
C LEU A 203 25.06 -6.26 -15.29
N ARG A 204 26.06 -7.14 -15.07
CA ARG A 204 27.44 -6.70 -14.98
C ARG A 204 27.89 -5.92 -16.21
N GLN A 205 27.49 -6.36 -17.41
CA GLN A 205 27.83 -5.64 -18.65
C GLN A 205 27.16 -4.26 -18.67
N GLN A 206 25.92 -4.15 -18.19
CA GLN A 206 25.19 -2.89 -18.12
C GLN A 206 25.86 -1.90 -17.15
N PHE A 207 26.26 -2.36 -15.97
CA PHE A 207 26.96 -1.53 -14.98
C PHE A 207 28.31 -1.02 -15.47
N MET A 208 29.04 -1.80 -16.25
CA MET A 208 30.39 -1.43 -16.72
C MET A 208 30.38 -0.36 -17.81
N VAL A 209 29.26 -0.15 -18.49
CA VAL A 209 29.15 0.82 -19.59
C VAL A 209 28.31 2.04 -19.26
N ALA A 210 27.43 1.95 -18.26
CA ALA A 210 26.54 3.04 -17.92
C ALA A 210 27.30 4.16 -17.19
N LYS A 211 27.18 5.39 -17.70
CA LYS A 211 27.73 6.60 -17.07
C LYS A 211 26.69 7.37 -16.26
N THR A 212 25.44 7.05 -16.44
CA THR A 212 24.32 7.68 -15.72
C THR A 212 23.47 6.62 -15.05
N ALA A 213 23.15 6.84 -13.77
CA ALA A 213 22.20 6.02 -13.03
C ALA A 213 21.02 6.83 -12.52
N ILE A 214 19.85 6.17 -12.45
CA ILE A 214 18.66 6.71 -11.85
C ILE A 214 18.29 5.85 -10.64
N SER A 215 18.07 6.51 -9.49
CA SER A 215 17.62 5.86 -8.26
C SER A 215 16.30 6.43 -7.76
N GLY A 216 15.66 5.69 -6.87
CA GLY A 216 14.71 6.26 -5.92
C GLY A 216 15.39 6.62 -4.61
N ALA A 217 14.58 6.89 -3.58
CA ALA A 217 15.02 7.00 -2.20
C ALA A 217 14.02 6.31 -1.28
N ASN A 218 14.53 5.59 -0.27
CA ASN A 218 13.69 5.14 0.83
C ASN A 218 13.41 6.31 1.77
N PHE A 219 14.46 7.08 2.10
CA PHE A 219 14.38 8.26 2.96
C PHE A 219 15.35 9.35 2.50
N GLY A 220 15.01 10.61 2.81
CA GLY A 220 15.90 11.77 2.73
C GLY A 220 16.02 12.41 4.11
N VAL A 221 17.24 12.60 4.62
CA VAL A 221 17.49 13.20 5.94
C VAL A 221 17.72 14.70 5.79
N ALA A 222 16.81 15.51 6.33
CA ALA A 222 16.85 16.97 6.15
C ALA A 222 18.11 17.61 6.76
N GLU A 223 18.49 17.17 7.96
CA GLU A 223 19.68 17.66 8.68
C GLU A 223 20.97 17.54 7.85
N THR A 224 21.16 16.42 7.14
CA THR A 224 22.43 16.10 6.49
C THR A 224 22.36 16.13 4.96
N GLY A 225 21.19 16.27 4.36
CA GLY A 225 21.01 16.12 2.90
C GLY A 225 21.22 14.68 2.41
N THR A 226 21.23 13.70 3.31
CA THR A 226 21.51 12.31 2.99
C THR A 226 20.31 11.64 2.36
N VAL A 227 20.51 10.97 1.24
CA VAL A 227 19.57 10.02 0.66
C VAL A 227 19.93 8.62 1.12
N ALA A 228 18.98 7.91 1.72
CA ALA A 228 19.12 6.53 2.16
C ALA A 228 18.44 5.57 1.16
N ILE A 229 19.19 4.58 0.70
CA ILE A 229 18.72 3.51 -0.17
C ILE A 229 18.98 2.18 0.52
N VAL A 230 17.90 1.41 0.69
CA VAL A 230 17.89 0.15 1.44
C VAL A 230 17.50 -0.96 0.47
N GLU A 231 18.40 -1.92 0.25
CA GLU A 231 18.22 -2.99 -0.73
C GLU A 231 18.96 -4.28 -0.32
N SER A 232 18.70 -5.39 -1.01
CA SER A 232 19.21 -6.72 -0.63
C SER A 232 20.12 -7.36 -1.67
N GLU A 233 20.25 -6.79 -2.87
CA GLU A 233 20.93 -7.42 -4.02
C GLU A 233 22.30 -6.84 -4.34
N GLY A 234 22.61 -5.64 -3.86
CA GLY A 234 23.85 -4.91 -4.17
C GLY A 234 23.80 -4.12 -5.50
N ASN A 235 22.73 -4.27 -6.29
CA ASN A 235 22.50 -3.52 -7.52
C ASN A 235 22.39 -2.02 -7.27
N GLY A 236 21.73 -1.64 -6.18
CA GLY A 236 21.61 -0.26 -5.74
C GLY A 236 22.98 0.36 -5.49
N ARG A 237 23.85 -0.34 -4.76
CA ARG A 237 25.21 0.13 -4.52
C ARG A 237 25.99 0.32 -5.83
N MET A 238 25.87 -0.61 -6.79
CA MET A 238 26.52 -0.49 -8.10
C MET A 238 26.05 0.77 -8.85
N CYS A 239 24.74 1.05 -8.84
CA CYS A 239 24.18 2.25 -9.47
C CYS A 239 24.60 3.55 -8.77
N LEU A 240 24.87 3.52 -7.47
CA LEU A 240 25.26 4.71 -6.71
C LEU A 240 26.75 5.05 -6.83
N THR A 241 27.60 4.07 -7.14
CA THR A 241 29.04 4.22 -7.03
C THR A 241 29.79 4.22 -8.37
N LEU A 242 29.28 3.56 -9.40
CA LEU A 242 29.99 3.41 -10.69
C LEU A 242 29.75 4.55 -11.68
N PRO A 243 28.51 5.05 -11.86
CA PRO A 243 28.23 6.09 -12.84
C PRO A 243 28.80 7.46 -12.45
N GLU A 244 29.13 8.26 -13.45
CA GLU A 244 29.59 9.64 -13.30
C GLU A 244 28.46 10.59 -12.86
N THR A 245 27.21 10.25 -13.24
CA THR A 245 26.01 11.04 -12.90
C THR A 245 24.97 10.18 -12.19
N LEU A 246 24.51 10.63 -11.03
CA LEU A 246 23.44 10.01 -10.26
C LEU A 246 22.23 10.96 -10.19
N ILE A 247 21.03 10.45 -10.57
CA ILE A 247 19.76 11.16 -10.49
C ILE A 247 18.82 10.38 -9.54
N SER A 248 18.56 10.94 -8.37
CA SER A 248 17.67 10.34 -7.36
C SER A 248 16.27 10.98 -7.42
N VAL A 249 15.22 10.20 -7.62
CA VAL A 249 13.83 10.67 -7.70
C VAL A 249 13.09 10.32 -6.40
N MET A 250 12.59 11.30 -5.69
CA MET A 250 12.01 11.13 -4.36
C MET A 250 10.71 11.91 -4.18
N GLY A 251 9.68 11.26 -3.61
CA GLY A 251 8.49 11.99 -3.16
C GLY A 251 8.80 12.85 -1.92
N ILE A 252 8.22 14.05 -1.85
CA ILE A 252 8.44 14.99 -0.75
C ILE A 252 8.12 14.43 0.64
N GLU A 253 7.24 13.42 0.71
CA GLU A 253 6.87 12.74 1.96
C GLU A 253 7.94 11.83 2.53
N LYS A 254 9.05 11.60 1.81
CA LYS A 254 10.11 10.66 2.22
C LYS A 254 11.11 11.24 3.20
N LEU A 255 10.99 12.50 3.55
CA LEU A 255 11.89 13.16 4.48
C LEU A 255 11.83 12.56 5.90
N LEU A 256 12.96 12.65 6.57
CA LEU A 256 13.16 12.48 8.01
C LEU A 256 13.90 13.72 8.53
N PRO A 257 13.60 14.18 9.76
CA PRO A 257 14.22 15.39 10.32
C PRO A 257 15.72 15.23 10.55
N THR A 258 16.14 14.19 11.27
CA THR A 258 17.51 13.97 11.73
C THR A 258 18.08 12.63 11.27
N PHE A 259 19.38 12.48 11.40
CA PHE A 259 20.04 11.20 11.11
C PHE A 259 19.68 10.12 12.14
N GLU A 260 19.43 10.51 13.39
CA GLU A 260 18.97 9.60 14.46
C GLU A 260 17.58 9.03 14.13
N ASP A 261 16.68 9.84 13.56
CA ASP A 261 15.37 9.36 13.13
C ASP A 261 15.46 8.23 12.09
N LEU A 262 16.51 8.23 11.26
CA LEU A 262 16.73 7.18 10.26
C LEU A 262 16.93 5.81 10.92
N GLU A 263 17.57 5.72 12.09
CA GLU A 263 17.83 4.46 12.80
C GLU A 263 16.53 3.71 13.12
N VAL A 264 15.48 4.44 13.52
CA VAL A 264 14.14 3.87 13.76
C VAL A 264 13.61 3.17 12.49
N PHE A 265 13.77 3.81 11.34
CA PHE A 265 13.26 3.26 10.07
C PHE A 265 14.14 2.13 9.51
N LEU A 266 15.45 2.12 9.79
CA LEU A 266 16.34 1.00 9.46
C LEU A 266 16.02 -0.26 10.29
N GLN A 267 15.35 -0.10 11.44
CA GLN A 267 14.77 -1.21 12.20
C GLN A 267 13.41 -1.63 11.66
N LEU A 268 12.50 -0.67 11.43
CA LEU A 268 11.11 -0.92 11.04
C LEU A 268 10.98 -1.49 9.62
N LEU A 269 11.75 -0.95 8.65
CA LEU A 269 11.59 -1.26 7.24
C LEU A 269 11.96 -2.72 6.91
N PRO A 270 13.17 -3.23 7.22
CA PRO A 270 13.56 -4.61 6.88
C PRO A 270 12.65 -5.66 7.51
N ARG A 271 12.37 -5.51 8.82
CA ARG A 271 11.51 -6.44 9.55
C ARG A 271 10.10 -6.49 8.99
N SER A 272 9.59 -5.34 8.55
CA SER A 272 8.23 -5.25 8.00
C SER A 272 8.13 -5.67 6.54
N SER A 273 9.22 -5.59 5.79
CA SER A 273 9.24 -5.83 4.34
C SER A 273 9.45 -7.31 4.00
N THR A 274 10.65 -7.80 4.22
CA THR A 274 11.08 -9.16 3.85
C THR A 274 11.25 -10.08 5.06
N GLY A 275 11.02 -9.57 6.28
CA GLY A 275 11.23 -10.29 7.52
C GLY A 275 12.71 -10.52 7.81
N GLU A 276 13.51 -9.48 7.65
CA GLU A 276 14.94 -9.47 7.92
C GLU A 276 15.27 -8.54 9.08
N ARG A 277 16.24 -8.90 9.92
CA ARG A 277 16.68 -8.05 11.04
C ARG A 277 17.26 -6.73 10.55
N MET A 278 17.98 -6.76 9.44
CA MET A 278 18.56 -5.63 8.72
C MET A 278 18.70 -5.98 7.24
N ASN A 279 18.71 -4.98 6.37
CA ASN A 279 19.03 -5.21 4.97
C ASN A 279 20.54 -5.44 4.78
N PRO A 280 20.94 -6.32 3.87
CA PRO A 280 22.35 -6.55 3.53
C PRO A 280 23.09 -5.29 3.08
N TYR A 281 22.38 -4.40 2.38
CA TYR A 281 22.94 -3.15 1.88
C TYR A 281 22.07 -1.96 2.31
N THR A 282 22.68 -1.06 3.04
CA THR A 282 22.14 0.28 3.31
C THR A 282 23.16 1.28 2.79
N SER A 283 22.80 2.00 1.73
CA SER A 283 23.68 2.98 1.10
C SER A 283 23.18 4.38 1.47
N LEU A 284 24.08 5.19 2.00
CA LEU A 284 23.83 6.57 2.42
C LEU A 284 24.65 7.49 1.50
N TRP A 285 23.96 8.40 0.80
CA TRP A 285 24.59 9.29 -0.14
C TRP A 285 24.29 10.74 0.22
N SER A 286 25.30 11.51 0.60
CA SER A 286 25.12 12.84 1.19
C SER A 286 25.59 13.99 0.28
N GLY A 287 26.26 13.70 -0.84
CA GLY A 287 26.78 14.73 -1.73
C GLY A 287 27.86 14.22 -2.66
N VAL A 288 28.68 15.12 -3.20
CA VAL A 288 29.75 14.84 -4.14
C VAL A 288 31.09 14.84 -3.40
N THR A 289 31.93 13.82 -3.68
CA THR A 289 33.31 13.74 -3.20
C THR A 289 34.23 13.52 -4.40
N GLU A 290 35.22 14.37 -4.57
CA GLU A 290 36.16 14.27 -5.69
C GLU A 290 36.88 12.91 -5.68
N GLY A 291 36.78 12.21 -6.81
CA GLY A 291 37.42 10.90 -7.02
C GLY A 291 36.71 9.72 -6.35
N ASP A 292 35.52 9.91 -5.76
CA ASP A 292 34.74 8.84 -5.13
C ASP A 292 33.22 8.96 -5.48
N GLY A 293 32.74 8.03 -6.27
CA GLY A 293 31.35 7.96 -6.75
C GLY A 293 31.02 9.01 -7.82
N PRO A 294 29.74 9.37 -7.96
CA PRO A 294 29.27 10.30 -8.97
C PRO A 294 29.84 11.72 -8.79
N GLU A 295 30.30 12.29 -9.89
CA GLU A 295 30.75 13.69 -9.95
C GLU A 295 29.57 14.66 -10.05
N ASN A 296 28.43 14.19 -10.59
CA ASN A 296 27.21 14.96 -10.74
C ASN A 296 26.08 14.27 -9.96
N TYR A 297 25.57 14.94 -8.93
CA TYR A 297 24.52 14.39 -8.08
C TYR A 297 23.26 15.27 -8.12
N HIS A 298 22.18 14.70 -8.61
CA HIS A 298 20.88 15.39 -8.76
C HIS A 298 19.80 14.67 -7.95
N ILE A 299 18.97 15.45 -7.26
CA ILE A 299 17.77 14.98 -6.56
C ILE A 299 16.55 15.66 -7.15
N VAL A 300 15.59 14.88 -7.64
CA VAL A 300 14.30 15.36 -8.13
C VAL A 300 13.23 15.08 -7.09
N LEU A 301 12.77 16.14 -6.42
CA LEU A 301 11.69 16.12 -5.44
C LEU A 301 10.35 16.23 -6.17
N ILE A 302 9.47 15.25 -5.97
CA ILE A 302 8.17 15.22 -6.66
C ILE A 302 7.01 15.46 -5.69
N ASP A 303 6.11 16.37 -6.05
CA ASP A 303 4.82 16.55 -5.38
C ASP A 303 3.78 15.54 -5.91
N ASN A 304 3.42 15.59 -7.14
CA ASN A 304 2.46 14.71 -7.82
C ASN A 304 1.20 14.41 -6.98
N GLY A 305 0.63 15.45 -6.38
CA GLY A 305 -0.58 15.37 -5.55
C GLY A 305 -0.35 15.16 -4.05
N ARG A 306 0.91 15.12 -3.58
CA ARG A 306 1.23 14.96 -2.15
C ARG A 306 0.80 16.15 -1.32
N THR A 307 0.99 17.37 -1.82
CA THR A 307 0.48 18.59 -1.18
C THR A 307 -1.05 18.57 -1.07
N ALA A 308 -1.76 18.05 -2.08
CA ALA A 308 -3.20 17.89 -2.01
C ALA A 308 -3.63 16.83 -0.96
N ALA A 309 -2.88 15.73 -0.87
CA ALA A 309 -3.09 14.72 0.16
C ALA A 309 -2.77 15.28 1.56
N LEU A 310 -1.70 16.05 1.72
CA LEU A 310 -1.32 16.68 2.99
C LEU A 310 -2.39 17.63 3.54
N ALA A 311 -3.20 18.25 2.65
CA ALA A 311 -4.25 19.19 3.02
C ALA A 311 -5.41 18.56 3.80
N ASN A 312 -5.53 17.23 3.88
CA ASN A 312 -6.58 16.54 4.63
C ASN A 312 -6.01 15.46 5.56
N GLU A 313 -6.77 15.10 6.59
CA GLU A 313 -6.33 14.19 7.65
C GLU A 313 -5.99 12.79 7.12
N ILE A 314 -6.86 12.24 6.27
CA ILE A 314 -6.65 10.90 5.70
C ILE A 314 -5.44 10.87 4.78
N GLY A 315 -5.24 11.93 4.02
CA GLY A 315 -4.08 12.07 3.16
C GLY A 315 -2.79 12.13 3.98
N ARG A 316 -2.78 12.88 5.10
CA ARG A 316 -1.63 12.91 6.03
C ARG A 316 -1.34 11.51 6.59
N GLU A 317 -2.38 10.76 6.98
CA GLU A 317 -2.20 9.37 7.42
C GLU A 317 -1.60 8.50 6.30
N ALA A 318 -2.12 8.58 5.07
CA ALA A 318 -1.61 7.80 3.94
C ALA A 318 -0.15 8.15 3.57
N LEU A 319 0.25 9.42 3.70
CA LEU A 319 1.61 9.90 3.41
C LEU A 319 2.66 9.43 4.42
N LYS A 320 2.28 8.96 5.61
CA LYS A 320 3.23 8.33 6.57
C LYS A 320 3.86 7.04 6.01
N CYS A 321 3.32 6.47 4.94
CA CYS A 321 3.71 5.17 4.41
C CYS A 321 5.18 5.11 3.98
N ILE A 322 5.92 4.15 4.52
CA ILE A 322 7.33 3.87 4.18
C ILE A 322 7.49 2.84 3.05
N ARG A 323 6.42 2.40 2.42
CA ARG A 323 6.40 1.45 1.30
C ARG A 323 6.96 0.05 1.61
N CYS A 324 6.84 -0.42 2.86
CA CYS A 324 7.31 -1.73 3.30
C CYS A 324 6.47 -2.93 2.82
N SER A 325 5.29 -2.71 2.24
CA SER A 325 4.33 -3.74 1.80
C SER A 325 3.80 -4.73 2.85
N ALA A 326 4.06 -4.55 4.16
CA ALA A 326 3.53 -5.43 5.19
C ALA A 326 1.99 -5.58 5.11
N CYS A 327 1.27 -4.49 4.82
CA CYS A 327 -0.18 -4.51 4.66
C CYS A 327 -0.65 -5.34 3.46
N LEU A 328 0.15 -5.46 2.38
CA LEU A 328 -0.15 -6.31 1.22
C LEU A 328 -0.08 -7.78 1.61
N ASN A 329 1.00 -8.16 2.31
CA ASN A 329 1.28 -9.53 2.67
C ASN A 329 0.25 -10.15 3.63
N VAL A 330 -0.47 -9.33 4.41
CA VAL A 330 -1.53 -9.79 5.33
C VAL A 330 -2.95 -9.63 4.75
N CYS A 331 -3.09 -9.04 3.56
CA CYS A 331 -4.40 -8.70 3.01
C CYS A 331 -5.04 -9.88 2.27
N PRO A 332 -6.21 -10.38 2.72
CA PRO A 332 -6.89 -11.48 2.04
C PRO A 332 -7.41 -11.08 0.64
N VAL A 333 -7.70 -9.80 0.43
CA VAL A 333 -8.13 -9.29 -0.89
C VAL A 333 -6.95 -9.29 -1.87
N TYR A 334 -5.80 -8.76 -1.44
CA TYR A 334 -4.59 -8.75 -2.26
C TYR A 334 -4.11 -10.18 -2.58
N GLU A 335 -4.05 -11.06 -1.59
CA GLU A 335 -3.66 -12.46 -1.77
C GLU A 335 -4.55 -13.17 -2.80
N ARG A 336 -5.84 -12.79 -2.87
CA ARG A 336 -6.80 -13.41 -3.77
C ARG A 336 -6.81 -12.82 -5.17
N ALA A 337 -6.79 -11.48 -5.29
CA ALA A 337 -6.96 -10.75 -6.54
C ALA A 337 -5.63 -10.37 -7.23
N GLY A 338 -4.52 -10.30 -6.47
CA GLY A 338 -3.24 -9.83 -6.99
C GLY A 338 -3.13 -8.31 -7.12
N GLY A 339 -1.92 -7.85 -7.42
CA GLY A 339 -1.63 -6.42 -7.56
C GLY A 339 -2.22 -5.79 -8.81
N HIS A 340 -2.26 -6.52 -9.91
CA HIS A 340 -2.79 -6.05 -11.20
C HIS A 340 -4.27 -5.64 -11.09
N ALA A 341 -5.03 -6.26 -10.18
CA ALA A 341 -6.42 -5.89 -9.93
C ALA A 341 -6.61 -4.43 -9.50
N TYR A 342 -5.59 -3.81 -8.89
CA TYR A 342 -5.68 -2.42 -8.45
C TYR A 342 -5.52 -1.41 -9.58
N GLY A 343 -4.92 -1.79 -10.72
CA GLY A 343 -4.73 -0.91 -11.87
C GLY A 343 -3.95 0.38 -11.56
N SER A 344 -3.04 0.32 -10.59
CA SER A 344 -2.26 1.47 -10.11
C SER A 344 -0.89 1.02 -9.64
N THR A 345 0.07 1.93 -9.66
CA THR A 345 1.42 1.73 -9.11
C THR A 345 1.41 1.20 -7.67
N TYR A 346 0.45 1.65 -6.87
CA TYR A 346 0.32 1.24 -5.47
C TYR A 346 -0.82 0.23 -5.30
N PRO A 347 -0.54 -1.09 -5.24
CA PRO A 347 -1.56 -2.09 -4.95
C PRO A 347 -1.81 -2.26 -3.45
N GLY A 348 -2.80 -3.08 -3.13
CA GLY A 348 -3.11 -3.48 -1.76
C GLY A 348 -3.76 -2.39 -0.90
N PRO A 349 -3.82 -2.60 0.43
CA PRO A 349 -4.52 -1.70 1.33
C PRO A 349 -3.98 -0.26 1.30
N ILE A 350 -2.66 -0.09 1.24
CA ILE A 350 -2.09 1.26 1.14
C ILE A 350 -2.44 1.96 -0.17
N GLY A 351 -2.42 1.23 -1.30
CA GLY A 351 -2.82 1.78 -2.58
C GLY A 351 -4.29 2.18 -2.61
N ALA A 352 -5.14 1.42 -1.91
CA ALA A 352 -6.56 1.71 -1.81
C ALA A 352 -6.89 3.03 -1.08
N ILE A 353 -5.97 3.55 -0.27
CA ILE A 353 -6.12 4.87 0.38
C ILE A 353 -5.23 5.95 -0.25
N LEU A 354 -3.98 5.64 -0.57
CA LEU A 354 -3.01 6.62 -1.07
C LEU A 354 -3.35 7.08 -2.50
N THR A 355 -3.62 6.16 -3.41
CA THR A 355 -3.89 6.51 -4.81
C THR A 355 -5.06 7.47 -4.96
N PRO A 356 -6.24 7.27 -4.32
CA PRO A 356 -7.32 8.25 -4.35
C PRO A 356 -6.96 9.61 -3.73
N GLN A 357 -6.05 9.65 -2.76
CA GLN A 357 -5.59 10.91 -2.16
C GLN A 357 -4.69 11.71 -3.11
N LEU A 358 -3.80 11.04 -3.83
CA LEU A 358 -2.92 11.69 -4.81
C LEU A 358 -3.69 12.16 -6.04
N THR A 359 -4.60 11.33 -6.56
CA THR A 359 -5.29 11.59 -7.83
C THR A 359 -6.61 12.33 -7.67
N GLY A 360 -7.24 12.25 -6.51
CA GLY A 360 -8.64 12.61 -6.31
C GLY A 360 -9.62 11.58 -6.87
N ILE A 361 -10.89 11.75 -6.52
CA ILE A 361 -12.03 11.01 -7.05
C ILE A 361 -12.91 11.99 -7.80
N ASP A 362 -12.68 12.14 -9.11
CA ASP A 362 -13.33 13.18 -9.91
C ASP A 362 -14.78 12.82 -10.31
N SER A 363 -15.09 11.53 -10.38
CA SER A 363 -16.43 11.04 -10.74
C SER A 363 -16.69 9.66 -10.14
N ALA A 364 -17.96 9.26 -10.09
CA ALA A 364 -18.35 7.92 -9.66
C ALA A 364 -17.77 6.80 -10.56
N HIS A 365 -17.43 7.14 -11.81
CA HIS A 365 -16.85 6.24 -12.81
C HIS A 365 -15.32 6.29 -12.87
N ASP A 366 -14.67 7.12 -12.04
CA ASP A 366 -13.21 7.12 -11.92
C ASP A 366 -12.74 5.73 -11.42
N PRO A 367 -11.82 5.05 -12.14
CA PRO A 367 -11.30 3.75 -11.70
C PRO A 367 -10.82 3.76 -10.25
N ASN A 368 -10.12 4.84 -9.84
CA ASN A 368 -9.60 5.00 -8.49
C ASN A 368 -10.69 5.14 -7.41
N ALA A 369 -11.91 5.56 -7.79
CA ALA A 369 -13.08 5.59 -6.90
C ALA A 369 -13.52 4.18 -6.45
N SER A 370 -13.06 3.13 -7.13
CA SER A 370 -13.32 1.74 -6.76
C SER A 370 -12.33 1.18 -5.73
N LEU A 371 -11.13 1.76 -5.62
CA LEU A 371 -10.04 1.26 -4.78
C LEU A 371 -10.39 1.16 -3.28
N PRO A 372 -11.09 2.13 -2.65
CA PRO A 372 -11.50 2.01 -1.25
C PRO A 372 -12.40 0.82 -0.95
N TYR A 373 -13.02 0.22 -1.98
CA TYR A 373 -13.84 -0.99 -1.84
C TYR A 373 -13.04 -2.29 -1.99
N ALA A 374 -11.77 -2.23 -2.35
CA ALA A 374 -10.86 -3.37 -2.44
C ALA A 374 -10.39 -3.83 -1.05
N SER A 375 -11.30 -3.99 -0.10
CA SER A 375 -11.01 -4.34 1.28
C SER A 375 -12.15 -5.08 1.94
N SER A 376 -11.82 -6.10 2.75
CA SER A 376 -12.75 -6.79 3.64
C SER A 376 -12.92 -6.11 5.01
N LEU A 377 -12.18 -5.02 5.27
CA LEU A 377 -12.16 -4.29 6.55
C LEU A 377 -11.80 -5.17 7.77
N CYS A 378 -10.99 -6.22 7.59
CA CYS A 378 -10.62 -7.16 8.65
C CYS A 378 -9.62 -6.59 9.69
N GLY A 379 -9.01 -5.43 9.45
CA GLY A 379 -8.07 -4.78 10.38
C GLY A 379 -6.61 -5.24 10.28
N ALA A 380 -6.31 -6.40 9.68
CA ALA A 380 -4.95 -6.95 9.65
C ALA A 380 -3.88 -5.99 9.08
N CYS A 381 -4.25 -5.13 8.14
CA CYS A 381 -3.34 -4.13 7.58
C CYS A 381 -2.94 -3.03 8.59
N TYR A 382 -3.80 -2.69 9.55
CA TYR A 382 -3.49 -1.76 10.64
C TYR A 382 -2.49 -2.39 11.62
N GLU A 383 -2.76 -3.62 12.03
CA GLU A 383 -1.88 -4.35 12.95
C GLU A 383 -0.49 -4.56 12.35
N ALA A 384 -0.42 -4.84 11.04
CA ALA A 384 0.84 -5.05 10.34
C ALA A 384 1.62 -3.77 10.06
N CYS A 385 1.01 -2.58 10.09
CA CYS A 385 1.66 -1.34 9.67
C CYS A 385 2.74 -0.88 10.66
N PRO A 386 4.02 -0.78 10.25
CA PRO A 386 5.10 -0.37 11.16
C PRO A 386 5.04 1.12 11.56
N VAL A 387 4.27 1.94 10.86
CA VAL A 387 4.05 3.36 11.18
C VAL A 387 2.58 3.64 11.54
N ARG A 388 1.83 2.60 11.91
CA ARG A 388 0.50 2.66 12.52
C ARG A 388 -0.51 3.48 11.70
N ILE A 389 -0.54 3.30 10.38
CA ILE A 389 -1.56 3.93 9.53
C ILE A 389 -2.89 3.23 9.75
N ASP A 390 -3.93 3.96 10.18
CA ASP A 390 -5.29 3.42 10.31
C ASP A 390 -5.97 3.32 8.93
N ILE A 391 -5.53 2.30 8.17
CA ILE A 391 -6.06 2.04 6.83
C ILE A 391 -7.58 1.73 6.85
N PRO A 392 -8.13 0.93 7.79
CA PRO A 392 -9.56 0.65 7.84
C PRO A 392 -10.41 1.92 7.98
N SER A 393 -10.07 2.81 8.90
CA SER A 393 -10.79 4.08 9.10
C SER A 393 -10.67 4.99 7.88
N ALA A 394 -9.48 5.07 7.28
CA ALA A 394 -9.26 5.83 6.05
C ALA A 394 -10.11 5.30 4.87
N LEU A 395 -10.26 3.98 4.74
CA LEU A 395 -11.12 3.38 3.72
C LEU A 395 -12.59 3.72 3.91
N LEU A 396 -13.09 3.70 5.16
CA LEU A 396 -14.48 4.04 5.46
C LEU A 396 -14.76 5.50 5.11
N GLU A 397 -13.86 6.39 5.47
CA GLU A 397 -14.02 7.82 5.17
C GLU A 397 -13.96 8.10 3.66
N LEU A 398 -13.05 7.49 2.91
CA LEU A 398 -13.02 7.60 1.46
C LEU A 398 -14.30 7.07 0.80
N ARG A 399 -14.89 5.99 1.33
CA ARG A 399 -16.20 5.48 0.88
C ARG A 399 -17.29 6.50 1.17
N HIS A 400 -17.27 7.14 2.35
CA HIS A 400 -18.19 8.19 2.72
C HIS A 400 -18.08 9.41 1.78
N GLN A 401 -16.86 9.92 1.57
CA GLN A 401 -16.60 11.04 0.66
C GLN A 401 -17.10 10.76 -0.76
N LYS A 402 -16.89 9.54 -1.27
CA LYS A 402 -17.42 9.14 -2.57
C LYS A 402 -18.95 9.19 -2.63
N ILE A 403 -19.62 8.67 -1.60
CA ILE A 403 -21.08 8.65 -1.54
C ILE A 403 -21.63 10.07 -1.44
N GLU A 404 -21.04 10.93 -0.61
CA GLU A 404 -21.46 12.33 -0.48
C GLU A 404 -21.26 13.12 -1.78
N ALA A 405 -20.16 12.90 -2.48
CA ALA A 405 -19.89 13.56 -3.75
C ALA A 405 -20.81 13.07 -4.91
N HIS A 406 -21.23 11.80 -4.85
CA HIS A 406 -21.94 11.14 -5.95
C HIS A 406 -23.12 10.30 -5.43
N LYS A 407 -24.10 10.95 -4.80
CA LYS A 407 -25.28 10.29 -4.20
C LYS A 407 -26.05 9.42 -5.21
N PRO A 408 -25.94 8.08 -5.14
CA PRO A 408 -26.67 7.22 -6.06
C PRO A 408 -28.17 7.21 -5.67
N LYS A 409 -29.03 7.69 -6.57
CA LYS A 409 -30.46 7.85 -6.27
C LYS A 409 -31.17 6.54 -5.91
N ILE A 410 -30.89 5.46 -6.64
CA ILE A 410 -31.52 4.15 -6.43
C ILE A 410 -31.00 3.48 -5.15
N GLU A 411 -29.70 3.46 -4.93
CA GLU A 411 -29.10 2.91 -3.71
C GLU A 411 -29.49 3.71 -2.47
N GLY A 412 -29.63 5.04 -2.58
CA GLY A 412 -30.10 5.90 -1.49
C GLY A 412 -31.53 5.57 -1.05
N VAL A 413 -32.43 5.33 -2.00
CA VAL A 413 -33.82 4.88 -1.71
C VAL A 413 -33.81 3.50 -1.05
N LEU A 414 -33.03 2.56 -1.59
CA LEU A 414 -32.91 1.21 -1.04
C LEU A 414 -32.36 1.23 0.40
N MET A 415 -31.28 1.99 0.65
CA MET A 415 -30.69 2.12 1.98
C MET A 415 -31.61 2.86 2.94
N GLY A 416 -32.37 3.84 2.46
CA GLY A 416 -33.44 4.48 3.25
C GLY A 416 -34.51 3.48 3.67
N ALA A 417 -34.95 2.61 2.77
CA ALA A 417 -35.91 1.55 3.08
C ALA A 417 -35.34 0.53 4.10
N VAL A 418 -34.08 0.15 3.94
CA VAL A 418 -33.36 -0.70 4.91
C VAL A 418 -33.25 -0.01 6.26
N GLY A 419 -32.91 1.28 6.32
CA GLY A 419 -32.88 2.07 7.57
C GLY A 419 -34.22 2.12 8.29
N LEU A 420 -35.30 2.32 7.54
CA LEU A 420 -36.66 2.26 8.10
C LEU A 420 -37.00 0.87 8.65
N ALA A 421 -36.65 -0.18 7.94
CA ALA A 421 -36.87 -1.56 8.37
C ALA A 421 -36.06 -1.89 9.65
N PHE A 422 -34.79 -1.47 9.75
CA PHE A 422 -33.98 -1.66 10.96
C PHE A 422 -34.45 -0.80 12.14
N GLY A 423 -34.98 0.41 11.88
CA GLY A 423 -35.50 1.29 12.90
C GLY A 423 -36.83 0.84 13.53
N ASN A 424 -37.50 -0.15 12.93
CA ASN A 424 -38.81 -0.63 13.41
C ASN A 424 -38.84 -2.16 13.48
N TRP A 425 -38.93 -2.71 14.71
CA TRP A 425 -38.89 -4.15 14.93
C TRP A 425 -40.03 -4.92 14.20
N ARG A 426 -41.20 -4.32 14.02
CA ARG A 426 -42.33 -4.97 13.32
C ARG A 426 -42.04 -5.09 11.82
N LEU A 427 -41.50 -4.03 11.22
CA LEU A 427 -41.07 -4.03 9.80
C LEU A 427 -39.92 -5.00 9.58
N TRP A 428 -38.94 -5.00 10.49
CA TRP A 428 -37.84 -5.96 10.45
C TRP A 428 -38.29 -7.41 10.52
N ASN A 429 -39.24 -7.71 11.44
CA ASN A 429 -39.77 -9.05 11.59
C ASN A 429 -40.59 -9.49 10.36
N ALA A 430 -41.38 -8.60 9.77
CA ALA A 430 -42.10 -8.85 8.53
C ALA A 430 -41.13 -9.07 7.35
N ALA A 431 -40.12 -8.21 7.21
CA ALA A 431 -39.10 -8.34 6.17
C ALA A 431 -38.32 -9.67 6.27
N THR A 432 -37.86 -10.04 7.48
CA THR A 432 -37.15 -11.30 7.70
C THR A 432 -38.02 -12.53 7.54
N SER A 433 -39.33 -12.42 7.78
CA SER A 433 -40.30 -13.51 7.52
C SER A 433 -40.49 -13.76 6.04
N LEU A 434 -40.36 -12.73 5.19
CA LEU A 434 -40.43 -12.86 3.73
C LEU A 434 -39.16 -13.46 3.11
N VAL A 435 -38.01 -13.38 3.79
CA VAL A 435 -36.74 -13.92 3.29
C VAL A 435 -36.80 -15.43 3.05
N PHE A 436 -37.66 -16.16 3.77
CA PHE A 436 -37.83 -17.61 3.53
C PHE A 436 -38.32 -17.92 2.10
N ALA A 437 -39.03 -16.98 1.44
CA ALA A 437 -39.44 -17.14 0.05
C ALA A 437 -38.22 -17.26 -0.89
N GLY A 438 -37.06 -16.69 -0.50
CA GLY A 438 -35.80 -16.86 -1.21
C GLY A 438 -35.32 -18.30 -1.33
N ARG A 439 -35.88 -19.25 -0.55
CA ARG A 439 -35.62 -20.69 -0.71
C ARG A 439 -36.04 -21.22 -2.05
N MET A 440 -37.04 -20.62 -2.69
CA MET A 440 -37.48 -20.99 -4.04
C MET A 440 -36.39 -20.76 -5.10
N LEU A 441 -35.43 -19.88 -4.83
CA LEU A 441 -34.28 -19.61 -5.72
C LEU A 441 -33.17 -20.68 -5.61
N GLY A 442 -33.21 -21.53 -4.60
CA GLY A 442 -32.14 -22.48 -4.29
C GLY A 442 -32.24 -23.85 -4.97
N GLY A 443 -33.26 -24.11 -5.77
CA GLY A 443 -33.44 -25.37 -6.47
C GLY A 443 -33.33 -26.60 -5.59
N PHE A 444 -33.00 -27.74 -6.22
CA PHE A 444 -32.86 -29.05 -5.52
C PHE A 444 -31.63 -29.13 -4.60
N ASN A 445 -30.58 -28.34 -4.89
CA ASN A 445 -29.30 -28.40 -4.16
C ASN A 445 -29.28 -27.51 -2.91
N HIS A 446 -30.36 -26.85 -2.56
CA HIS A 446 -30.45 -25.92 -1.43
C HIS A 446 -29.36 -24.83 -1.43
N LYS A 447 -28.88 -24.43 -2.61
CA LYS A 447 -27.92 -23.37 -2.82
C LYS A 447 -28.43 -22.40 -3.88
N ILE A 448 -28.19 -21.12 -3.66
CA ILE A 448 -28.46 -20.08 -4.66
C ILE A 448 -27.17 -19.81 -5.40
N THR A 449 -27.12 -20.19 -6.67
CA THR A 449 -25.95 -20.05 -7.54
C THR A 449 -25.98 -18.76 -8.37
N HIS A 450 -27.16 -18.17 -8.54
CA HIS A 450 -27.33 -16.93 -9.30
C HIS A 450 -28.33 -16.01 -8.61
N LEU A 451 -27.91 -14.79 -8.32
CA LEU A 451 -28.78 -13.70 -7.86
C LEU A 451 -28.93 -12.67 -9.00
N PRO A 452 -30.11 -12.05 -9.14
CA PRO A 452 -30.35 -11.09 -10.21
C PRO A 452 -29.74 -9.71 -9.93
N SER A 453 -29.46 -8.97 -11.03
CA SER A 453 -29.11 -7.55 -11.02
C SER A 453 -27.93 -7.21 -10.09
N PHE A 454 -28.07 -6.20 -9.23
CA PHE A 454 -27.03 -5.72 -8.30
C PHE A 454 -26.58 -6.76 -7.26
N LEU A 455 -27.36 -7.80 -7.02
CA LEU A 455 -26.98 -8.91 -6.13
C LEU A 455 -26.13 -9.98 -6.85
N ALA A 456 -26.01 -9.93 -8.19
CA ALA A 456 -25.28 -10.94 -8.97
C ALA A 456 -23.82 -11.09 -8.50
N GLY A 457 -23.13 -9.98 -8.17
CA GLY A 457 -21.76 -10.01 -7.66
C GLY A 457 -21.55 -10.86 -6.40
N TRP A 458 -22.64 -11.15 -5.65
CA TRP A 458 -22.55 -12.03 -4.49
C TRP A 458 -22.39 -13.51 -4.89
N THR A 459 -22.92 -13.89 -6.02
CA THR A 459 -22.92 -15.29 -6.52
C THR A 459 -21.97 -15.53 -7.69
N ASP A 460 -21.24 -14.51 -8.19
CA ASP A 460 -20.30 -14.67 -9.30
C ASP A 460 -19.15 -15.66 -8.99
N MET A 461 -18.69 -15.72 -7.75
CA MET A 461 -17.54 -16.52 -7.33
C MET A 461 -17.84 -17.48 -6.16
N ARG A 462 -19.10 -17.56 -5.75
CA ARG A 462 -19.53 -18.42 -4.64
C ARG A 462 -21.01 -18.71 -4.71
N ASP A 463 -21.41 -19.84 -4.18
CA ASP A 463 -22.82 -20.13 -3.90
C ASP A 463 -23.20 -19.53 -2.54
N THR A 464 -24.45 -19.16 -2.38
CA THR A 464 -25.00 -18.81 -1.07
C THR A 464 -26.02 -19.84 -0.62
N ALA A 465 -26.03 -20.13 0.69
CA ALA A 465 -27.01 -21.04 1.25
C ALA A 465 -28.41 -20.44 1.16
N VAL A 466 -29.40 -21.28 0.92
CA VAL A 466 -30.80 -20.82 1.00
C VAL A 466 -31.13 -20.40 2.44
N PRO A 467 -31.99 -19.39 2.63
CA PRO A 467 -32.46 -18.99 3.96
C PRO A 467 -33.02 -20.16 4.75
N PRO A 468 -32.87 -20.20 6.07
CA PRO A 468 -33.45 -21.25 6.91
C PRO A 468 -34.98 -21.24 6.83
N LYS A 469 -35.62 -22.35 7.16
CA LYS A 469 -37.10 -22.47 7.16
C LYS A 469 -37.75 -21.57 8.21
N LYS A 470 -37.09 -21.38 9.33
CA LYS A 470 -37.53 -20.49 10.43
C LYS A 470 -36.51 -19.37 10.58
N SER A 471 -36.97 -18.14 10.87
CA SER A 471 -36.05 -17.08 11.29
C SER A 471 -35.37 -17.45 12.61
N PHE A 472 -34.21 -16.83 12.91
CA PHE A 472 -33.54 -17.02 14.19
C PHE A 472 -34.47 -16.75 15.38
N ARG A 473 -35.33 -15.71 15.32
CA ARG A 473 -36.32 -15.41 16.37
C ARG A 473 -37.34 -16.51 16.53
N GLN A 474 -37.91 -17.00 15.43
CA GLN A 474 -38.88 -18.10 15.49
C GLN A 474 -38.23 -19.36 16.05
N TRP A 475 -37.00 -19.69 15.64
CA TRP A 475 -36.27 -20.80 16.22
C TRP A 475 -35.97 -20.58 17.71
N PHE A 476 -35.54 -19.37 18.08
CA PHE A 476 -35.21 -19.00 19.44
C PHE A 476 -36.43 -19.13 20.38
N ASP A 477 -37.61 -18.71 19.89
CA ASP A 477 -38.86 -18.75 20.68
C ASP A 477 -39.47 -20.17 20.73
N THR A 478 -39.22 -21.06 19.75
CA THR A 478 -39.98 -22.31 19.61
C THR A 478 -39.14 -23.60 19.74
N ASP A 479 -37.89 -23.63 19.31
CA ASP A 479 -37.21 -24.89 18.97
C ASP A 479 -35.94 -25.24 19.77
N GLY A 480 -35.74 -24.82 20.95
CA GLY A 480 -34.56 -25.31 21.66
C GLY A 480 -33.64 -24.25 22.23
N ALA A 481 -33.86 -23.00 21.90
CA ALA A 481 -33.18 -21.92 22.62
C ALA A 481 -33.61 -21.85 24.07
N GLN A 482 -34.86 -22.26 24.38
CA GLN A 482 -35.33 -22.37 25.77
C GLN A 482 -34.57 -23.47 26.53
N ASP A 483 -34.26 -24.59 25.88
CA ASP A 483 -33.46 -25.66 26.48
C ASP A 483 -32.01 -25.22 26.70
N LEU A 484 -31.42 -24.52 25.72
CA LEU A 484 -30.06 -23.93 25.82
C LEU A 484 -30.01 -22.86 26.93
N LEU A 485 -31.03 -22.01 27.05
CA LEU A 485 -31.13 -21.04 28.12
C LEU A 485 -31.31 -21.70 29.48
N ALA A 486 -32.11 -22.79 29.57
CA ALA A 486 -32.26 -23.54 30.77
C ALA A 486 -30.97 -24.24 31.18
N GLN A 487 -30.22 -24.78 30.23
CA GLN A 487 -28.90 -25.36 30.45
C GLN A 487 -27.89 -24.28 30.92
N ALA A 488 -27.79 -23.15 30.24
CA ALA A 488 -26.89 -22.06 30.62
C ALA A 488 -27.19 -21.50 32.03
N ARG A 489 -28.47 -21.47 32.43
CA ARG A 489 -28.87 -21.10 33.80
C ARG A 489 -28.42 -22.16 34.83
N ARG A 490 -28.48 -23.45 34.49
CA ARG A 490 -28.02 -24.54 35.36
C ARG A 490 -26.52 -24.53 35.54
N GLU A 491 -25.79 -24.16 34.47
CA GLU A 491 -24.31 -24.08 34.43
C GLU A 491 -23.76 -22.77 35.03
N GLY A 492 -24.63 -21.89 35.52
CA GLY A 492 -24.22 -20.65 36.20
C GLY A 492 -23.49 -19.63 35.32
N ILE A 493 -23.69 -19.67 33.98
CA ILE A 493 -23.04 -18.73 33.05
C ILE A 493 -23.59 -17.33 33.30
N PRO A 494 -22.74 -16.35 33.73
CA PRO A 494 -23.20 -14.98 34.01
C PRO A 494 -23.76 -14.30 32.76
N GLY A 495 -24.88 -13.56 32.89
CA GLY A 495 -25.36 -12.69 31.81
C GLY A 495 -26.73 -13.06 31.21
N HIS A 496 -27.43 -14.11 31.72
CA HIS A 496 -28.73 -14.55 31.20
C HIS A 496 -29.95 -14.04 31.93
N THR A 497 -29.82 -13.08 32.84
CA THR A 497 -30.96 -12.27 33.26
C THR A 497 -31.11 -11.15 32.23
N ARG A 498 -32.27 -11.06 31.57
CA ARG A 498 -32.62 -9.90 30.75
C ARG A 498 -32.34 -8.66 31.61
N PRO A 499 -31.44 -7.72 31.19
CA PRO A 499 -31.31 -6.46 31.89
C PRO A 499 -32.70 -5.82 31.85
N ASP A 500 -33.18 -5.38 32.98
CA ASP A 500 -34.39 -4.58 33.05
C ASP A 500 -34.17 -3.39 32.10
N PRO A 501 -35.04 -3.19 31.09
CA PRO A 501 -34.88 -2.08 30.16
C PRO A 501 -34.82 -0.71 30.83
N SER A 502 -35.32 -0.61 32.08
CA SER A 502 -35.26 0.62 32.89
C SER A 502 -33.89 0.85 33.56
N THR A 503 -32.99 -0.16 33.61
CA THR A 503 -31.69 -0.06 34.28
C THR A 503 -30.49 -0.08 33.30
N ALA A 504 -30.75 -0.33 32.02
CA ALA A 504 -29.68 -0.55 31.02
C ALA A 504 -29.13 0.73 30.36
N VAL A 505 -29.63 1.93 30.70
CA VAL A 505 -29.34 3.13 29.89
C VAL A 505 -28.45 4.17 30.59
N VAL A 506 -28.05 4.04 31.84
CA VAL A 506 -27.47 5.19 32.56
C VAL A 506 -26.07 4.97 33.16
N LYS A 507 -25.46 3.80 33.11
CA LYS A 507 -24.13 3.61 33.75
C LYS A 507 -22.89 3.70 32.85
N ASP A 508 -23.02 3.60 31.54
CA ASP A 508 -21.87 3.64 30.65
C ASP A 508 -21.64 5.00 29.94
N ALA A 509 -22.53 5.98 30.18
CA ALA A 509 -22.35 7.32 29.60
C ALA A 509 -21.54 8.29 30.48
N GLU A 510 -21.31 7.98 31.75
CA GLU A 510 -20.54 8.87 32.64
C GLU A 510 -19.01 8.71 32.55
N HIS A 511 -18.50 7.61 31.98
CA HIS A 511 -17.05 7.41 31.83
C HIS A 511 -16.45 7.86 30.49
N LEU A 512 -17.24 8.41 29.58
CA LEU A 512 -16.75 8.94 28.29
C LEU A 512 -16.52 10.45 28.29
N ASN A 513 -16.77 11.15 29.42
CA ASN A 513 -16.62 12.61 29.52
C ASN A 513 -15.47 13.09 30.43
N ASP A 514 -14.65 12.21 30.99
CA ASP A 514 -13.50 12.61 31.77
C ASP A 514 -12.26 12.79 30.85
N GLY A 515 -12.30 13.84 30.04
CA GLY A 515 -11.10 14.44 29.47
C GLY A 515 -10.32 15.15 30.61
N PRO A 516 -8.98 15.17 30.59
CA PRO A 516 -8.18 15.79 31.63
C PRO A 516 -8.50 17.29 31.71
N THR A 517 -9.05 17.73 32.83
CA THR A 517 -9.19 19.15 33.18
C THR A 517 -7.79 19.78 33.31
N PRO A 518 -7.54 20.95 32.72
CA PRO A 518 -6.27 21.65 32.92
C PRO A 518 -6.21 22.15 34.37
N GLU A 519 -5.20 21.69 35.12
CA GLU A 519 -4.86 22.25 36.44
C GLU A 519 -4.45 23.71 36.27
N ASN A 520 -5.26 24.59 36.82
CA ASN A 520 -4.96 25.98 37.02
C ASN A 520 -3.90 26.10 38.13
N GLY A 521 -2.66 26.39 37.71
CA GLY A 521 -1.63 26.81 38.64
C GLY A 521 -1.91 28.19 39.21
N SER A 522 -1.97 28.30 40.52
CA SER A 522 -1.63 29.57 41.21
C SER A 522 -1.16 29.34 42.62
N LYS A 523 0.04 29.86 42.83
CA LYS A 523 0.57 30.49 44.03
C LYS A 523 1.13 29.63 45.18
N GLY A 524 2.34 29.96 45.50
CA GLY A 524 2.83 29.99 46.83
C GLY A 524 4.36 29.99 46.91
N ALA A 525 4.93 31.17 47.02
CA ALA A 525 6.31 31.40 47.42
C ALA A 525 6.55 30.87 48.85
N ASP A 526 7.74 30.40 49.15
CA ASP A 526 8.68 30.87 50.15
C ASP A 526 9.55 29.77 50.74
N THR A 527 10.85 30.09 50.73
CA THR A 527 11.92 29.83 51.72
C THR A 527 12.29 28.37 52.08
N LYS A 528 13.37 27.90 51.65
CA LYS A 528 14.75 27.96 52.21
C LYS A 528 15.74 27.26 51.31
#